data_e4928a0d22393ef174a5a272de8e110e
#
_entry.id   e4928a0d22393ef174a5a272de8e110e
#
_cell.length_a   1.000
_cell.length_b   1.000
_cell.length_c   1.000
_cell.angle_alpha   90.00
_cell.angle_beta   90.00
_cell.angle_gamma   90.00
#
_symmetry.space_group_name_H-M   'P 1'
#
loop_
_entity.id
_entity.type
_entity.pdbx_description
1 polymer ?
#
loop_
_entity_poly.entity_id
_entity_poly.type
_entity_poly.pdbx_seq_one_letter_code
_entity_poly.pdbx_strand_id
1 'polypeptide(L)'
;MKILEVIPIARGINKDTLSYFSGSDIPIGSIIKVPIRKRVVPALVINSKDVEESKSEIKNSAFALKKIERIKHVSLLSKNFVDAAEITANYYIGSIGAVLNSIVPKALLENVDKIKLKINNSEHTRKTVRAEKFVIQSNDEDRYAQYKSIIREDFAKNSSVFFCLPTIQDIKKAKESLQKGIEKYTFMLHSSMSKKEIIETINKILEEKHPLLIIGTGGFLSLPKSDIGTIILDKENSRSYKTQTRPYIDMRMFAE
;
A
#
# COMPACT_ATOMS: atom_id res chain seq x y z
N MET A 1 4.98 29.05 -2.33
CA MET A 1 3.72 28.46 -2.81
C MET A 1 4.08 27.38 -3.83
N LYS A 2 3.51 26.18 -3.71
CA LYS A 2 3.87 25.03 -4.53
C LYS A 2 2.71 24.61 -5.43
N ILE A 3 3.04 24.04 -6.60
CA ILE A 3 2.09 23.32 -7.45
C ILE A 3 2.32 21.84 -7.22
N LEU A 4 1.26 21.15 -6.81
CA LEU A 4 1.25 19.72 -6.64
C LEU A 4 0.62 19.05 -7.84
N GLU A 5 1.29 18.07 -8.42
CA GLU A 5 0.69 17.11 -9.35
C GLU A 5 0.28 15.88 -8.57
N VAL A 6 -0.96 15.45 -8.74
CA VAL A 6 -1.52 14.35 -7.98
C VAL A 6 -2.28 13.37 -8.85
N ILE A 7 -2.24 12.09 -8.50
CA ILE A 7 -3.07 11.04 -9.08
C ILE A 7 -4.30 10.85 -8.18
N PRO A 8 -5.52 11.16 -8.65
CA PRO A 8 -6.74 10.97 -7.87
C PRO A 8 -7.03 9.48 -7.70
N ILE A 9 -7.15 9.02 -6.44
CA ILE A 9 -7.46 7.62 -6.11
C ILE A 9 -8.98 7.44 -6.12
N ALA A 10 -9.55 7.40 -7.31
CA ALA A 10 -11.00 7.26 -7.51
C ALA A 10 -11.31 6.68 -8.88
N ARG A 11 -12.52 6.14 -9.02
CA ARG A 11 -13.04 5.65 -10.31
C ARG A 11 -13.75 6.76 -11.08
N GLY A 12 -13.77 6.66 -12.41
CA GLY A 12 -14.52 7.55 -13.28
C GLY A 12 -13.89 8.93 -13.43
N ILE A 13 -12.61 9.06 -13.18
CA ILE A 13 -11.82 10.25 -13.48
C ILE A 13 -11.01 9.95 -14.73
N ASN A 14 -11.28 10.70 -15.81
CA ASN A 14 -10.65 10.49 -17.13
C ASN A 14 -9.24 11.10 -17.24
N LYS A 15 -8.81 11.89 -16.26
CA LYS A 15 -7.47 12.46 -16.21
C LYS A 15 -6.63 11.67 -15.21
N ASP A 16 -5.46 11.22 -15.63
CA ASP A 16 -4.53 10.49 -14.79
C ASP A 16 -3.91 11.38 -13.71
N THR A 17 -3.65 12.64 -14.04
CA THR A 17 -3.07 13.63 -13.14
C THR A 17 -3.88 14.90 -13.04
N LEU A 18 -3.89 15.52 -11.88
CA LEU A 18 -4.51 16.81 -11.61
C LEU A 18 -3.52 17.70 -10.87
N SER A 19 -3.61 19.03 -11.11
CA SER A 19 -2.74 20.01 -10.48
C SER A 19 -3.50 20.87 -9.47
N TYR A 20 -2.86 21.16 -8.34
CA TYR A 20 -3.41 21.97 -7.25
C TYR A 20 -2.37 22.93 -6.68
N PHE A 21 -2.82 24.04 -6.09
CA PHE A 21 -1.96 24.90 -5.29
C PHE A 21 -1.89 24.44 -3.83
N SER A 22 -0.68 24.45 -3.25
CA SER A 22 -0.45 24.21 -1.83
C SER A 22 0.33 25.37 -1.21
N GLY A 23 -0.05 25.74 0.02
CA GLY A 23 0.70 26.68 0.84
C GLY A 23 1.86 26.05 1.60
N SER A 24 1.92 24.72 1.68
CA SER A 24 2.95 23.95 2.35
C SER A 24 3.64 22.99 1.38
N ASP A 25 4.87 22.65 1.71
CA ASP A 25 5.60 21.59 1.01
C ASP A 25 5.04 20.23 1.43
N ILE A 26 4.63 19.44 0.44
CA ILE A 26 4.05 18.11 0.67
C ILE A 26 4.96 17.10 -0.04
N PRO A 27 5.54 16.15 0.69
CA PRO A 27 6.43 15.15 0.11
C PRO A 27 5.74 14.30 -0.97
N ILE A 28 6.50 13.95 -1.99
CA ILE A 28 6.08 12.98 -3.01
C ILE A 28 5.76 11.64 -2.31
N GLY A 29 4.75 10.91 -2.80
CA GLY A 29 4.26 9.69 -2.16
C GLY A 29 3.22 9.92 -1.06
N SER A 30 2.95 11.18 -0.71
CA SER A 30 1.92 11.51 0.28
C SER A 30 0.52 11.31 -0.28
N ILE A 31 -0.39 10.80 0.57
CA ILE A 31 -1.83 10.79 0.28
C ILE A 31 -2.46 12.04 0.88
N ILE A 32 -3.15 12.80 0.05
CA ILE A 32 -3.88 14.02 0.41
C ILE A 32 -5.33 13.94 -0.04
N LYS A 33 -6.20 14.79 0.51
CA LYS A 33 -7.59 14.92 0.08
C LYS A 33 -7.73 16.12 -0.85
N VAL A 34 -8.23 15.89 -2.06
CA VAL A 34 -8.40 16.93 -3.08
C VAL A 34 -9.85 17.09 -3.52
N PRO A 35 -10.32 18.32 -3.77
CA PRO A 35 -11.68 18.57 -4.26
C PRO A 35 -11.75 18.32 -5.77
N ILE A 36 -12.57 17.36 -6.18
CA ILE A 36 -12.88 17.09 -7.59
C ILE A 36 -14.38 17.30 -7.81
N ARG A 37 -14.74 18.34 -8.59
CA ARG A 37 -16.15 18.77 -8.74
C ARG A 37 -16.80 19.03 -7.37
N LYS A 38 -17.81 18.23 -7.01
CA LYS A 38 -18.55 18.32 -5.73
C LYS A 38 -18.10 17.28 -4.68
N ARG A 39 -17.02 16.52 -4.95
CA ARG A 39 -16.54 15.45 -4.07
C ARG A 39 -15.12 15.74 -3.60
N VAL A 40 -14.79 15.27 -2.42
CA VAL A 40 -13.41 15.22 -1.92
C VAL A 40 -12.93 13.78 -2.02
N VAL A 41 -11.80 13.57 -2.69
CA VAL A 41 -11.24 12.24 -2.93
C VAL A 41 -9.79 12.18 -2.46
N PRO A 42 -9.29 11.02 -2.02
CA PRO A 42 -7.88 10.84 -1.76
C PRO A 42 -7.09 10.93 -3.08
N ALA A 43 -5.90 11.47 -3.01
CA ALA A 43 -5.00 11.57 -4.15
C ALA A 43 -3.54 11.37 -3.72
N LEU A 44 -2.76 10.72 -4.58
CA LEU A 44 -1.33 10.50 -4.40
C LEU A 44 -0.56 11.67 -4.99
N VAL A 45 0.31 12.29 -4.22
CA VAL A 45 1.23 13.33 -4.69
C VAL A 45 2.38 12.67 -5.44
N ILE A 46 2.56 13.04 -6.71
CA ILE A 46 3.62 12.51 -7.58
C ILE A 46 4.69 13.54 -7.91
N ASN A 47 4.35 14.83 -7.80
CA ASN A 47 5.30 15.90 -8.07
C ASN A 47 4.95 17.16 -7.27
N SER A 48 5.98 17.97 -6.93
CA SER A 48 5.84 19.25 -6.23
C SER A 48 6.85 20.24 -6.81
N LYS A 49 6.35 21.31 -7.47
CA LYS A 49 7.16 22.34 -8.12
C LYS A 49 6.89 23.71 -7.50
N ASP A 50 7.87 24.59 -7.53
CA ASP A 50 7.66 25.99 -7.14
C ASP A 50 6.84 26.74 -8.20
N VAL A 51 5.93 27.60 -7.73
CA VAL A 51 5.07 28.41 -8.63
C VAL A 51 5.90 29.30 -9.54
N GLU A 52 7.07 29.76 -9.07
CA GLU A 52 7.93 30.65 -9.87
C GLU A 52 8.50 29.95 -11.11
N GLU A 53 8.81 28.67 -11.03
CA GLU A 53 9.32 27.86 -12.13
C GLU A 53 8.22 27.47 -13.15
N SER A 54 6.95 27.49 -12.72
CA SER A 54 5.82 27.01 -13.52
C SER A 54 4.90 28.12 -14.03
N LYS A 55 5.31 29.39 -13.99
CA LYS A 55 4.46 30.53 -14.39
C LYS A 55 3.95 30.45 -15.83
N SER A 56 4.73 29.93 -16.76
CA SER A 56 4.33 29.75 -18.17
C SER A 56 3.28 28.64 -18.33
N GLU A 57 3.41 27.53 -17.59
CA GLU A 57 2.46 26.40 -17.61
C GLU A 57 1.10 26.81 -17.00
N ILE A 58 1.12 27.64 -15.95
CA ILE A 58 -0.09 28.14 -15.28
C ILE A 58 -0.87 29.08 -16.19
N LYS A 59 -0.18 29.97 -16.91
CA LYS A 59 -0.84 30.92 -17.84
C LYS A 59 -1.51 30.23 -19.01
N ASN A 60 -0.99 29.10 -19.44
CA ASN A 60 -1.51 28.29 -20.55
C ASN A 60 -2.54 27.25 -20.12
N SER A 61 -2.78 27.07 -18.80
CA SER A 61 -3.77 26.13 -18.31
C SER A 61 -5.19 26.67 -18.55
N ALA A 62 -6.02 25.90 -19.26
CA ALA A 62 -7.41 26.23 -19.57
C ALA A 62 -8.38 26.14 -18.35
N PHE A 63 -7.86 25.99 -17.11
CA PHE A 63 -8.68 25.82 -15.91
C PHE A 63 -8.02 26.45 -14.69
N ALA A 64 -8.87 26.94 -13.76
CA ALA A 64 -8.41 27.51 -12.50
C ALA A 64 -7.91 26.41 -11.55
N LEU A 65 -6.65 26.53 -11.12
CA LEU A 65 -6.07 25.65 -10.10
C LEU A 65 -6.73 25.94 -8.74
N LYS A 66 -7.24 24.90 -8.09
CA LYS A 66 -7.82 25.02 -6.75
C LYS A 66 -6.72 24.94 -5.69
N LYS A 67 -6.90 25.70 -4.62
CA LYS A 67 -6.02 25.65 -3.45
C LYS A 67 -6.43 24.48 -2.55
N ILE A 68 -5.43 23.74 -2.08
CA ILE A 68 -5.63 22.71 -1.05
C ILE A 68 -5.39 23.35 0.32
N GLU A 69 -6.34 23.16 1.23
CA GLU A 69 -6.18 23.58 2.61
C GLU A 69 -5.17 22.70 3.34
N ARG A 70 -4.62 23.21 4.46
CA ARG A 70 -3.60 22.53 5.28
C ARG A 70 -4.04 21.10 5.64
N ILE A 71 -3.36 20.10 5.11
CA ILE A 71 -3.65 18.69 5.38
C ILE A 71 -2.43 18.07 6.08
N LYS A 72 -2.68 17.26 7.11
CA LYS A 72 -1.68 16.30 7.57
C LYS A 72 -1.41 15.33 6.42
N HIS A 73 -0.23 15.37 5.90
CA HIS A 73 0.23 14.50 4.82
C HIS A 73 1.08 13.38 5.41
N VAL A 74 0.94 12.21 4.86
CA VAL A 74 1.68 11.03 5.27
C VAL A 74 2.07 10.27 4.02
N SER A 75 3.36 10.00 3.84
CA SER A 75 3.84 9.12 2.76
C SER A 75 3.45 7.68 3.10
N LEU A 76 2.23 7.32 2.69
CA LEU A 76 1.62 6.02 3.02
C LEU A 76 2.08 4.90 2.09
N LEU A 77 2.26 5.20 0.81
CA LEU A 77 2.59 4.20 -0.20
C LEU A 77 4.09 4.23 -0.50
N SER A 78 4.74 3.08 -0.44
CA SER A 78 6.14 2.96 -0.85
C SER A 78 6.28 3.19 -2.36
N LYS A 79 7.47 3.61 -2.79
CA LYS A 79 7.76 3.76 -4.22
C LYS A 79 7.51 2.46 -4.98
N ASN A 80 8.02 1.33 -4.48
CA ASN A 80 7.83 0.03 -5.11
C ASN A 80 6.35 -0.34 -5.27
N PHE A 81 5.50 0.00 -4.28
CA PHE A 81 4.07 -0.24 -4.36
C PHE A 81 3.41 0.62 -5.46
N VAL A 82 3.83 1.87 -5.61
CA VAL A 82 3.33 2.78 -6.65
C VAL A 82 3.80 2.32 -8.03
N ASP A 83 5.07 1.92 -8.16
CA ASP A 83 5.64 1.40 -9.41
C ASP A 83 4.91 0.11 -9.85
N ALA A 84 4.61 -0.80 -8.89
CA ALA A 84 3.80 -2.00 -9.16
C ALA A 84 2.36 -1.65 -9.58
N ALA A 85 1.77 -0.60 -8.99
CA ALA A 85 0.45 -0.13 -9.39
C ALA A 85 0.45 0.47 -10.81
N GLU A 86 1.52 1.13 -11.23
CA GLU A 86 1.70 1.64 -12.58
C GLU A 86 1.82 0.50 -13.61
N ILE A 87 2.67 -0.49 -13.34
CA ILE A 87 2.81 -1.69 -14.17
C ILE A 87 1.46 -2.40 -14.31
N THR A 88 0.73 -2.54 -13.19
CA THR A 88 -0.60 -3.15 -13.17
C THR A 88 -1.61 -2.32 -13.97
N ALA A 89 -1.59 -1.00 -13.87
CA ALA A 89 -2.47 -0.12 -14.65
C ALA A 89 -2.24 -0.28 -16.15
N ASN A 90 -0.98 -0.34 -16.57
CA ASN A 90 -0.61 -0.56 -17.96
C ASN A 90 -1.08 -1.94 -18.46
N TYR A 91 -0.93 -2.99 -17.66
CA TYR A 91 -1.37 -4.34 -18.01
C TYR A 91 -2.89 -4.44 -18.18
N TYR A 92 -3.67 -3.82 -17.29
CA TYR A 92 -5.14 -3.85 -17.33
C TYR A 92 -5.76 -2.70 -18.15
N ILE A 93 -4.94 -1.90 -18.84
CA ILE A 93 -5.39 -0.74 -19.66
C ILE A 93 -6.29 0.18 -18.82
N GLY A 94 -5.79 0.55 -17.64
CA GLY A 94 -6.51 1.38 -16.67
C GLY A 94 -5.68 2.55 -16.17
N SER A 95 -6.28 3.43 -15.37
CA SER A 95 -5.54 4.47 -14.68
C SER A 95 -4.94 3.97 -13.36
N ILE A 96 -3.77 4.50 -12.99
CA ILE A 96 -3.11 4.19 -11.70
C ILE A 96 -4.07 4.48 -10.53
N GLY A 97 -4.82 5.58 -10.60
CA GLY A 97 -5.80 5.93 -9.58
C GLY A 97 -6.92 4.90 -9.41
N ALA A 98 -7.39 4.28 -10.49
CA ALA A 98 -8.38 3.21 -10.44
C ALA A 98 -7.79 1.92 -9.82
N VAL A 99 -6.54 1.60 -10.16
CA VAL A 99 -5.80 0.47 -9.57
C VAL A 99 -5.65 0.70 -8.06
N LEU A 100 -5.07 1.82 -7.64
CA LEU A 100 -4.89 2.18 -6.24
C LEU A 100 -6.21 2.15 -5.45
N ASN A 101 -7.30 2.67 -6.03
CA ASN A 101 -8.63 2.63 -5.40
C ASN A 101 -9.17 1.20 -5.23
N SER A 102 -8.70 0.25 -6.03
CA SER A 102 -9.16 -1.15 -5.98
C SER A 102 -8.33 -2.00 -5.03
N ILE A 103 -7.03 -1.71 -4.89
CA ILE A 103 -6.10 -2.53 -4.09
C ILE A 103 -5.82 -1.96 -2.71
N VAL A 104 -5.87 -0.64 -2.51
CA VAL A 104 -5.63 -0.02 -1.19
C VAL A 104 -6.91 -0.06 -0.36
N PRO A 105 -6.89 -0.57 0.88
CA PRO A 105 -8.06 -0.58 1.74
C PRO A 105 -8.62 0.82 2.00
N LYS A 106 -9.93 0.98 1.85
CA LYS A 106 -10.60 2.27 2.08
C LYS A 106 -10.36 2.82 3.48
N ALA A 107 -10.26 1.94 4.48
CA ALA A 107 -9.93 2.34 5.85
C ALA A 107 -8.63 3.12 5.95
N LEU A 108 -7.62 2.76 5.14
CA LEU A 108 -6.34 3.48 5.04
C LEU A 108 -6.52 4.84 4.35
N LEU A 109 -7.13 4.85 3.16
CA LEU A 109 -7.31 6.07 2.36
C LEU A 109 -8.15 7.15 3.07
N GLU A 110 -9.15 6.73 3.85
CA GLU A 110 -10.04 7.63 4.56
C GLU A 110 -9.45 8.18 5.87
N ASN A 111 -8.51 7.45 6.49
CA ASN A 111 -7.96 7.76 7.80
C ASN A 111 -6.42 7.94 7.79
N VAL A 112 -5.87 8.41 6.70
CA VAL A 112 -4.42 8.65 6.56
C VAL A 112 -3.87 9.53 7.70
N ASP A 113 -4.66 10.51 8.13
CA ASP A 113 -4.34 11.43 9.23
C ASP A 113 -4.18 10.76 10.61
N LYS A 114 -4.70 9.54 10.78
CA LYS A 114 -4.62 8.76 12.01
C LYS A 114 -3.48 7.75 12.03
N ILE A 115 -2.78 7.58 10.91
CA ILE A 115 -1.64 6.68 10.78
C ILE A 115 -0.40 7.38 11.32
N LYS A 116 0.27 6.76 12.28
CA LYS A 116 1.46 7.28 12.94
C LYS A 116 2.72 6.82 12.18
N LEU A 117 3.00 7.41 11.03
CA LEU A 117 4.28 7.19 10.37
C LEU A 117 5.36 8.04 11.04
N LYS A 118 6.41 7.41 11.48
CA LYS A 118 7.66 8.11 11.78
C LYS A 118 8.26 8.50 10.42
N ILE A 119 8.47 9.80 10.22
CA ILE A 119 9.23 10.30 9.07
C ILE A 119 10.69 9.87 9.34
N ASN A 120 11.03 8.66 8.96
CA ASN A 120 12.43 8.26 8.90
C ASN A 120 12.97 8.81 7.59
N ASN A 121 13.69 9.93 7.67
CA ASN A 121 14.48 10.49 6.56
C ASN A 121 15.68 9.60 6.16
N SER A 122 15.79 8.41 6.72
CA SER A 122 16.72 7.42 6.24
C SER A 122 16.07 6.73 5.03
N GLU A 123 16.36 7.21 3.84
CA GLU A 123 16.46 6.36 2.68
C GLU A 123 17.47 5.25 3.05
N HIS A 124 16.98 4.19 3.65
CA HIS A 124 17.72 2.95 3.63
C HIS A 124 17.77 2.56 2.16
N THR A 125 18.85 3.00 1.50
CA THR A 125 19.31 2.41 0.25
C THR A 125 19.61 0.94 0.54
N ARG A 126 18.56 0.12 0.68
CA ARG A 126 18.72 -1.31 0.52
C ARG A 126 19.28 -1.46 -0.90
N LYS A 127 20.49 -2.01 -1.01
CA LYS A 127 21.01 -2.50 -2.28
C LYS A 127 19.85 -3.21 -2.96
N THR A 128 19.61 -2.92 -4.22
CA THR A 128 18.62 -3.60 -5.05
C THR A 128 18.99 -5.08 -5.09
N VAL A 129 18.53 -5.82 -4.11
CA VAL A 129 18.64 -7.28 -4.10
C VAL A 129 17.59 -7.75 -5.09
N ARG A 130 18.04 -8.49 -6.09
CA ARG A 130 17.13 -9.11 -7.05
C ARG A 130 16.18 -10.02 -6.28
N ALA A 131 14.88 -9.78 -6.44
CA ALA A 131 13.86 -10.61 -5.79
C ALA A 131 13.98 -12.05 -6.34
N GLU A 132 14.10 -13.01 -5.43
CA GLU A 132 14.06 -14.43 -5.77
C GLU A 132 12.63 -14.93 -5.62
N LYS A 133 12.19 -15.76 -6.57
CA LYS A 133 10.85 -16.36 -6.57
C LYS A 133 10.98 -17.86 -6.39
N PHE A 134 10.26 -18.39 -5.43
CA PHE A 134 10.22 -19.82 -5.13
C PHE A 134 8.79 -20.33 -5.21
N VAL A 135 8.61 -21.55 -5.70
CA VAL A 135 7.34 -22.26 -5.72
C VAL A 135 7.45 -23.45 -4.75
N ILE A 136 6.52 -23.52 -3.82
CA ILE A 136 6.43 -24.60 -2.83
C ILE A 136 5.20 -25.44 -3.17
N GLN A 137 5.40 -26.71 -3.51
CA GLN A 137 4.33 -27.67 -3.74
C GLN A 137 4.50 -28.84 -2.78
N SER A 138 3.63 -28.94 -1.78
CA SER A 138 3.60 -30.02 -0.81
C SER A 138 2.22 -30.12 -0.14
N ASN A 139 2.00 -31.17 0.65
CA ASN A 139 0.82 -31.27 1.50
C ASN A 139 0.77 -30.15 2.54
N ASP A 140 -0.36 -29.98 3.22
CA ASP A 140 -0.58 -28.88 4.17
C ASP A 140 0.43 -28.88 5.33
N GLU A 141 0.76 -30.06 5.89
CA GLU A 141 1.65 -30.17 7.06
C GLU A 141 3.08 -29.74 6.71
N ASP A 142 3.64 -30.29 5.65
CA ASP A 142 4.99 -29.97 5.17
C ASP A 142 5.09 -28.52 4.71
N ARG A 143 4.05 -28.01 4.04
CA ARG A 143 4.00 -26.63 3.58
C ARG A 143 4.04 -25.66 4.77
N TYR A 144 3.24 -25.89 5.80
CA TYR A 144 3.27 -25.08 7.01
C TYR A 144 4.57 -25.22 7.80
N ALA A 145 5.22 -26.39 7.78
CA ALA A 145 6.56 -26.56 8.35
C ALA A 145 7.60 -25.70 7.63
N GLN A 146 7.56 -25.68 6.29
CA GLN A 146 8.42 -24.81 5.48
C GLN A 146 8.15 -23.33 5.74
N TYR A 147 6.88 -22.89 5.83
CA TYR A 147 6.55 -21.50 6.17
C TYR A 147 7.12 -21.08 7.52
N LYS A 148 7.06 -21.95 8.53
CA LYS A 148 7.69 -21.69 9.84
C LYS A 148 9.20 -21.54 9.73
N SER A 149 9.85 -22.32 8.86
CA SER A 149 11.30 -22.19 8.61
C SER A 149 11.63 -20.85 7.99
N ILE A 150 10.92 -20.46 6.92
CA ILE A 150 11.08 -19.16 6.24
C ILE A 150 10.89 -18.01 7.24
N ILE A 151 9.82 -18.04 8.05
CA ILE A 151 9.55 -16.98 9.03
C ILE A 151 10.71 -16.88 10.05
N ARG A 152 11.25 -18.00 10.54
CA ARG A 152 12.39 -18.00 11.48
C ARG A 152 13.66 -17.45 10.82
N GLU A 153 13.92 -17.82 9.58
CA GLU A 153 15.07 -17.33 8.82
C GLU A 153 15.00 -15.82 8.60
N ASP A 154 13.83 -15.30 8.23
CA ASP A 154 13.63 -13.87 8.05
C ASP A 154 13.73 -13.11 9.38
N PHE A 155 13.16 -13.64 10.46
CA PHE A 155 13.31 -13.05 11.79
C PHE A 155 14.77 -12.99 12.23
N ALA A 156 15.56 -14.04 11.95
CA ALA A 156 16.99 -14.05 12.22
C ALA A 156 17.76 -13.00 11.39
N LYS A 157 17.27 -12.67 10.19
CA LYS A 157 17.79 -11.58 9.32
C LYS A 157 17.22 -10.21 9.67
N ASN A 158 16.46 -10.10 10.74
CA ASN A 158 15.76 -8.88 11.16
C ASN A 158 14.79 -8.35 10.07
N SER A 159 14.12 -9.26 9.37
CA SER A 159 13.14 -8.99 8.31
C SER A 159 11.76 -9.49 8.69
N SER A 160 10.73 -8.71 8.37
CA SER A 160 9.32 -9.07 8.55
C SER A 160 8.82 -9.91 7.37
N VAL A 161 7.81 -10.74 7.61
CA VAL A 161 7.15 -11.57 6.61
C VAL A 161 5.70 -11.11 6.42
N PHE A 162 5.29 -10.90 5.18
CA PHE A 162 3.88 -10.69 4.83
C PHE A 162 3.30 -12.00 4.27
N PHE A 163 2.39 -12.61 5.02
CA PHE A 163 1.71 -13.83 4.63
C PHE A 163 0.34 -13.50 4.02
N CYS A 164 0.26 -13.57 2.70
CA CYS A 164 -0.92 -13.20 1.94
C CYS A 164 -1.85 -14.39 1.75
N LEU A 165 -3.12 -14.21 2.07
CA LEU A 165 -4.15 -15.22 1.96
C LEU A 165 -5.42 -14.68 1.29
N PRO A 166 -6.14 -15.54 0.53
CA PRO A 166 -7.28 -15.09 -0.25
C PRO A 166 -8.55 -14.84 0.57
N THR A 167 -8.72 -15.53 1.71
CA THR A 167 -9.95 -15.43 2.51
C THR A 167 -9.67 -15.19 4.00
N ILE A 168 -10.67 -14.65 4.70
CA ILE A 168 -10.60 -14.40 6.14
C ILE A 168 -10.49 -15.71 6.94
N GLN A 169 -11.14 -16.78 6.47
CA GLN A 169 -11.05 -18.09 7.12
C GLN A 169 -9.64 -18.66 7.04
N ASP A 170 -8.99 -18.50 5.88
CA ASP A 170 -7.60 -18.92 5.69
C ASP A 170 -6.65 -18.12 6.60
N ILE A 171 -6.87 -16.82 6.74
CA ILE A 171 -6.10 -15.95 7.65
C ILE A 171 -6.19 -16.45 9.09
N LYS A 172 -7.38 -16.77 9.58
CA LYS A 172 -7.58 -17.29 10.95
C LYS A 172 -6.87 -18.61 11.16
N LYS A 173 -7.04 -19.57 10.20
CA LYS A 173 -6.38 -20.88 10.25
C LYS A 173 -4.86 -20.77 10.21
N ALA A 174 -4.33 -19.92 9.34
CA ALA A 174 -2.89 -19.69 9.23
C ALA A 174 -2.33 -19.05 10.51
N LYS A 175 -3.03 -18.09 11.10
CA LYS A 175 -2.62 -17.49 12.37
C LYS A 175 -2.48 -18.53 13.46
N GLU A 176 -3.49 -19.39 13.67
CA GLU A 176 -3.48 -20.44 14.68
C GLU A 176 -2.27 -21.37 14.54
N SER A 177 -1.89 -21.69 13.29
CA SER A 177 -0.79 -22.60 13.00
C SER A 177 0.58 -21.94 13.09
N LEU A 178 0.73 -20.68 12.65
CA LEU A 178 2.01 -20.03 12.48
C LEU A 178 2.45 -19.17 13.68
N GLN A 179 1.50 -18.69 14.51
CA GLN A 179 1.83 -17.78 15.61
C GLN A 179 2.55 -18.41 16.81
N LYS A 180 2.58 -19.74 16.92
CA LYS A 180 3.11 -20.43 18.11
C LYS A 180 4.56 -20.00 18.41
N GLY A 181 4.75 -19.38 19.58
CA GLY A 181 6.03 -18.84 20.05
C GLY A 181 6.37 -17.44 19.56
N ILE A 182 5.54 -16.85 18.69
CA ILE A 182 5.70 -15.47 18.16
C ILE A 182 4.39 -14.67 18.23
N GLU A 183 3.52 -15.00 19.17
CA GLU A 183 2.17 -14.42 19.27
C GLU A 183 2.20 -12.88 19.35
N LYS A 184 3.16 -12.33 20.09
CA LYS A 184 3.35 -10.87 20.25
C LYS A 184 3.73 -10.17 18.96
N TYR A 185 4.35 -10.90 18.04
CA TYR A 185 4.88 -10.39 16.78
C TYR A 185 4.04 -10.82 15.59
N THR A 186 2.84 -11.38 15.83
CA THR A 186 1.91 -11.82 14.79
C THR A 186 0.68 -10.94 14.74
N PHE A 187 0.44 -10.30 13.60
CA PHE A 187 -0.70 -9.42 13.37
C PHE A 187 -1.56 -9.92 12.22
N MET A 188 -2.89 -9.71 12.34
CA MET A 188 -3.83 -9.99 11.25
C MET A 188 -4.41 -8.70 10.70
N LEU A 189 -4.62 -8.69 9.37
CA LEU A 189 -5.27 -7.58 8.65
C LEU A 189 -6.22 -8.13 7.59
N HIS A 190 -7.53 -7.86 7.75
CA HIS A 190 -8.56 -8.27 6.80
C HIS A 190 -9.76 -7.31 6.77
N SER A 191 -10.54 -7.37 5.71
CA SER A 191 -11.62 -6.42 5.42
C SER A 191 -12.82 -6.47 6.38
N SER A 192 -13.00 -7.54 7.16
CA SER A 192 -14.08 -7.62 8.15
C SER A 192 -13.75 -6.97 9.50
N MET A 193 -12.52 -6.50 9.69
CA MET A 193 -12.16 -5.68 10.85
C MET A 193 -12.80 -4.31 10.72
N SER A 194 -13.17 -3.70 11.84
CA SER A 194 -13.63 -2.31 11.86
C SER A 194 -12.50 -1.36 11.42
N LYS A 195 -12.86 -0.20 10.88
CA LYS A 195 -11.89 0.83 10.48
C LYS A 195 -10.95 1.21 11.64
N LYS A 196 -11.48 1.27 12.86
CA LYS A 196 -10.72 1.59 14.08
C LYS A 196 -9.69 0.50 14.37
N GLU A 197 -10.09 -0.76 14.37
CA GLU A 197 -9.19 -1.91 14.60
C GLU A 197 -8.09 -1.97 13.55
N ILE A 198 -8.41 -1.74 12.28
CA ILE A 198 -7.40 -1.71 11.20
C ILE A 198 -6.33 -0.66 11.50
N ILE A 199 -6.74 0.59 11.81
CA ILE A 199 -5.81 1.68 12.06
C ILE A 199 -4.97 1.44 13.33
N GLU A 200 -5.59 0.95 14.42
CA GLU A 200 -4.87 0.60 15.64
C GLU A 200 -3.85 -0.51 15.41
N THR A 201 -4.23 -1.55 14.65
CA THR A 201 -3.32 -2.66 14.30
C THR A 201 -2.16 -2.18 13.45
N ILE A 202 -2.43 -1.34 12.45
CA ILE A 202 -1.38 -0.76 11.60
C ILE A 202 -0.42 0.11 12.43
N ASN A 203 -0.94 0.95 13.32
CA ASN A 203 -0.08 1.76 14.18
C ASN A 203 0.82 0.89 15.08
N LYS A 204 0.31 -0.22 15.63
CA LYS A 204 1.12 -1.19 16.39
C LYS A 204 2.21 -1.81 15.52
N ILE A 205 1.87 -2.22 14.30
CA ILE A 205 2.82 -2.78 13.32
C ILE A 205 3.93 -1.77 13.00
N LEU A 206 3.59 -0.49 12.83
CA LEU A 206 4.56 0.55 12.49
C LEU A 206 5.42 1.02 13.68
N GLU A 207 4.90 0.90 14.90
CA GLU A 207 5.63 1.23 16.12
C GLU A 207 6.61 0.13 16.52
N GLU A 208 6.33 -1.14 16.14
CA GLU A 208 7.14 -2.30 16.49
C GLU A 208 8.46 -2.34 15.72
N LYS A 209 9.56 -2.53 16.47
CA LYS A 209 10.91 -2.60 15.91
C LYS A 209 11.36 -4.03 15.61
N HIS A 210 10.76 -5.00 16.30
CA HIS A 210 11.03 -6.41 16.05
C HIS A 210 10.44 -6.84 14.70
N PRO A 211 11.06 -7.80 13.99
CA PRO A 211 10.45 -8.42 12.82
C PRO A 211 9.07 -8.99 13.12
N LEU A 212 8.17 -8.87 12.17
CA LEU A 212 6.76 -9.23 12.33
C LEU A 212 6.32 -10.29 11.31
N LEU A 213 5.41 -11.15 11.75
CA LEU A 213 4.56 -11.93 10.87
C LEU A 213 3.24 -11.18 10.67
N ILE A 214 3.01 -10.67 9.48
CA ILE A 214 1.78 -9.96 9.11
C ILE A 214 0.96 -10.89 8.23
N ILE A 215 -0.19 -11.33 8.70
CA ILE A 215 -1.08 -12.23 7.95
C ILE A 215 -2.27 -11.43 7.45
N GLY A 216 -2.45 -11.35 6.13
CA GLY A 216 -3.51 -10.49 5.61
C GLY A 216 -3.94 -10.80 4.19
N THR A 217 -4.98 -10.10 3.73
CA THR A 217 -5.37 -10.13 2.31
C THR A 217 -4.47 -9.21 1.49
N GLY A 218 -4.40 -9.43 0.18
CA GLY A 218 -3.51 -8.70 -0.74
C GLY A 218 -3.63 -7.17 -0.69
N GLY A 219 -4.80 -6.62 -0.35
CA GLY A 219 -4.97 -5.17 -0.20
C GLY A 219 -4.06 -4.54 0.86
N PHE A 220 -3.65 -5.29 1.87
CA PHE A 220 -2.73 -4.81 2.92
C PHE A 220 -1.25 -4.87 2.55
N LEU A 221 -0.89 -5.31 1.34
CA LEU A 221 0.45 -5.09 0.77
C LEU A 221 0.79 -3.59 0.65
N SER A 222 -0.23 -2.73 0.69
CA SER A 222 -0.07 -1.27 0.77
C SER A 222 0.49 -0.75 2.11
N LEU A 223 0.74 -1.64 3.08
CA LEU A 223 1.27 -1.28 4.40
C LEU A 223 2.68 -0.70 4.28
N PRO A 224 2.95 0.50 4.85
CA PRO A 224 4.25 1.17 4.75
C PRO A 224 5.27 0.63 5.76
N LYS A 225 5.49 -0.68 5.78
CA LYS A 225 6.48 -1.36 6.62
C LYS A 225 7.71 -1.68 5.76
N SER A 226 8.81 -0.99 6.02
CA SER A 226 10.02 -1.03 5.17
C SER A 226 10.89 -2.28 5.32
N ASP A 227 10.69 -3.05 6.39
CA ASP A 227 11.48 -4.24 6.71
C ASP A 227 10.86 -5.56 6.24
N ILE A 228 9.78 -5.52 5.45
CA ILE A 228 9.23 -6.73 4.82
C ILE A 228 10.28 -7.27 3.83
N GLY A 229 10.81 -8.47 4.13
CA GLY A 229 11.79 -9.17 3.30
C GLY A 229 11.16 -10.22 2.41
N THR A 230 10.11 -10.87 2.87
CA THR A 230 9.45 -11.96 2.15
C THR A 230 7.93 -11.76 2.09
N ILE A 231 7.36 -12.02 0.92
CA ILE A 231 5.92 -12.13 0.70
C ILE A 231 5.60 -13.58 0.38
N ILE A 232 4.75 -14.22 1.18
CA ILE A 232 4.28 -15.59 0.94
C ILE A 232 2.84 -15.51 0.43
N LEU A 233 2.59 -16.12 -0.72
CA LEU A 233 1.24 -16.29 -1.29
C LEU A 233 0.82 -17.74 -1.11
N ASP A 234 -0.09 -18.03 -0.19
CA ASP A 234 -0.64 -19.39 -0.03
C ASP A 234 -1.98 -19.53 -0.74
N LYS A 235 -2.33 -20.75 -1.14
CA LYS A 235 -3.54 -21.05 -1.93
C LYS A 235 -3.61 -20.27 -3.25
N GLU A 236 -2.53 -20.24 -3.97
CA GLU A 236 -2.37 -19.52 -5.24
C GLU A 236 -3.48 -19.84 -6.27
N ASN A 237 -4.03 -21.05 -6.25
CA ASN A 237 -5.12 -21.47 -7.13
C ASN A 237 -6.47 -20.80 -6.81
N SER A 238 -6.59 -20.06 -5.70
CA SER A 238 -7.85 -19.44 -5.29
C SER A 238 -8.26 -18.28 -6.20
N ARG A 239 -9.52 -18.32 -6.66
CA ARG A 239 -10.12 -17.21 -7.41
C ARG A 239 -10.30 -15.93 -6.57
N SER A 240 -10.28 -16.05 -5.25
CA SER A 240 -10.47 -14.93 -4.33
C SER A 240 -9.30 -13.94 -4.30
N TYR A 241 -8.20 -14.25 -4.98
CA TYR A 241 -7.13 -13.28 -5.24
C TYR A 241 -7.50 -12.24 -6.29
N LYS A 242 -8.53 -12.48 -7.11
CA LYS A 242 -9.00 -11.49 -8.07
C LYS A 242 -9.99 -10.53 -7.44
N THR A 243 -9.80 -9.23 -7.67
CA THR A 243 -10.78 -8.22 -7.25
C THR A 243 -12.11 -8.46 -7.98
N GLN A 244 -13.23 -8.34 -7.26
CA GLN A 244 -14.57 -8.56 -7.82
C GLN A 244 -15.10 -7.36 -8.63
N THR A 245 -14.38 -6.26 -8.64
CA THR A 245 -14.78 -5.01 -9.29
C THR A 245 -13.69 -4.53 -10.23
N ARG A 246 -14.08 -3.84 -11.31
CA ARG A 246 -13.14 -3.25 -12.27
C ARG A 246 -12.18 -2.25 -11.61
N PRO A 247 -10.90 -2.28 -12.01
CA PRO A 247 -10.23 -3.28 -12.83
C PRO A 247 -10.13 -4.61 -12.06
N TYR A 248 -10.38 -5.74 -12.71
CA TYR A 248 -10.35 -7.08 -12.08
C TYR A 248 -8.92 -7.55 -11.82
N ILE A 249 -8.25 -6.88 -10.90
CA ILE A 249 -6.84 -7.08 -10.61
C ILE A 249 -6.62 -8.43 -9.93
N ASP A 250 -5.65 -9.17 -10.44
CA ASP A 250 -5.14 -10.36 -9.78
C ASP A 250 -4.04 -9.96 -8.79
N MET A 251 -4.33 -10.13 -7.50
CA MET A 251 -3.39 -9.74 -6.43
C MET A 251 -2.12 -10.58 -6.40
N ARG A 252 -2.10 -11.74 -7.06
CA ARG A 252 -0.89 -12.56 -7.20
C ARG A 252 0.11 -11.87 -8.12
N MET A 253 -0.36 -11.42 -9.30
CA MET A 253 0.46 -10.64 -10.23
C MET A 253 0.91 -9.30 -9.65
N PHE A 254 0.06 -8.69 -8.81
CA PHE A 254 0.42 -7.45 -8.14
C PHE A 254 1.51 -7.64 -7.08
N ALA A 255 1.52 -8.78 -6.39
CA ALA A 255 2.49 -9.08 -5.33
C ALA A 255 3.87 -9.46 -5.87
N GLU A 256 3.97 -9.92 -7.13
CA GLU A 256 5.21 -10.24 -7.86
C GLU A 256 6.01 -9.00 -8.26
#